data_851e4afe570cc8bc3c0147063303e6ab
#
_entry.id   851e4afe570cc8bc3c0147063303e6ab
#
_cell.length_a   1.000
_cell.length_b   1.000
_cell.length_c   1.000
_cell.angle_alpha   90.00
_cell.angle_beta   90.00
_cell.angle_gamma   90.00
#
_symmetry.space_group_name_H-M   'P 1'
#
loop_
_entity.id
_entity.type
_entity.pdbx_description
1 polymer ?
#
loop_
_entity_poly.entity_id
_entity_poly.type
_entity_poly.pdbx_seq_one_letter_code
_entity_poly.pdbx_strand_id
1 'polypeptide(L)'
;MKKIVILSLCLFLMWSCKGNNMKQKSNSQNRLANSQSPYLLQHANNPVDWYPWSEEAFEKAKIENKPIFLSIGYSTCHWCHVMEHESFEDSTVASQMNKYFVNIKVDREEMPEIDHLYMSVCQAMTGRGGWPLTIVMTPNKEPFFAGTYFPKQGRGQQPGMLQLIPSLANAWESKQNEINSSINKIRDYLVKINTTVPGEEWEESIIHDAFSQYADRYDPQYGGFGKFPKFPSPHNLIFLLRHSKLFGNPNSLQMVENTLNHMRLGGMFDHIGLGFHRYSTDNRWFLPHFEKMLYDQAMISMAYLEAYQITGNNKYAEVAKEIFTYVLRDMVDEDGGFYSAEDADS
;
A
#
# COMPACT_ATOMS: atom_id res chain seq x y z
N MET A 1 -63.20 39.69 -50.15
CA MET A 1 -62.23 40.50 -49.43
C MET A 1 -61.89 39.82 -48.14
N LYS A 2 -60.67 39.70 -47.79
CA LYS A 2 -60.06 38.99 -46.60
C LYS A 2 -59.63 37.54 -46.86
N LYS A 3 -58.54 37.40 -47.60
CA LYS A 3 -57.62 36.22 -47.54
C LYS A 3 -56.28 36.70 -47.98
N ILE A 4 -55.50 37.29 -47.13
CA ILE A 4 -54.02 37.54 -47.22
C ILE A 4 -53.64 38.08 -45.88
N VAL A 5 -53.19 37.26 -44.93
CA VAL A 5 -52.32 37.58 -43.79
C VAL A 5 -52.09 36.32 -42.94
N ILE A 6 -51.68 35.22 -43.52
CA ILE A 6 -51.13 34.09 -42.78
C ILE A 6 -50.01 33.39 -43.62
N LEU A 7 -49.00 34.13 -44.00
CA LEU A 7 -47.84 33.51 -44.67
C LEU A 7 -46.55 34.23 -44.42
N SER A 8 -46.37 34.82 -43.22
CA SER A 8 -45.15 35.54 -42.89
C SER A 8 -44.58 35.22 -41.46
N LEU A 9 -44.96 34.11 -40.83
CA LEU A 9 -44.55 33.78 -39.52
C LEU A 9 -43.79 32.38 -39.35
N CYS A 10 -43.50 31.74 -40.51
CA CYS A 10 -42.77 30.45 -40.47
C CYS A 10 -41.33 30.50 -40.96
N LEU A 11 -40.73 31.67 -41.14
CA LEU A 11 -39.35 31.80 -41.67
C LEU A 11 -38.32 32.33 -40.69
N PHE A 12 -38.62 32.39 -39.39
CA PHE A 12 -37.67 32.91 -38.37
C PHE A 12 -37.28 31.94 -37.26
N LEU A 13 -37.52 30.63 -37.41
CA LEU A 13 -37.16 29.62 -36.38
C LEU A 13 -36.12 28.60 -36.83
N MET A 14 -35.33 28.87 -37.85
CA MET A 14 -34.29 27.98 -38.34
C MET A 14 -32.88 28.53 -38.18
N TRP A 15 -32.65 29.38 -37.19
CA TRP A 15 -31.30 29.83 -36.94
C TRP A 15 -31.05 29.98 -35.43
N SER A 16 -30.78 28.87 -34.77
CA SER A 16 -29.94 28.77 -33.54
C SER A 16 -29.86 27.33 -33.04
N CYS A 17 -29.21 26.48 -33.81
CA CYS A 17 -28.58 25.29 -33.27
C CYS A 17 -27.11 25.32 -33.70
N LYS A 18 -26.32 26.27 -33.12
CA LYS A 18 -24.88 26.02 -32.95
C LYS A 18 -24.77 24.95 -31.87
N GLY A 19 -24.68 23.69 -32.30
CA GLY A 19 -24.35 22.59 -31.47
C GLY A 19 -23.01 22.89 -30.78
N ASN A 20 -23.05 23.17 -29.49
CA ASN A 20 -21.91 22.93 -28.63
C ASN A 20 -21.56 21.45 -28.75
N ASN A 21 -20.61 21.14 -29.59
CA ASN A 21 -19.85 19.90 -29.51
C ASN A 21 -19.11 19.92 -28.16
N MET A 22 -19.84 19.71 -27.08
CA MET A 22 -19.23 19.08 -25.92
C MET A 22 -18.71 17.72 -26.42
N LYS A 23 -17.42 17.62 -26.61
CA LYS A 23 -16.76 16.32 -26.73
C LYS A 23 -17.22 15.53 -25.51
N GLN A 24 -18.20 14.67 -25.71
CA GLN A 24 -18.47 13.58 -24.79
C GLN A 24 -17.13 12.84 -24.67
N LYS A 25 -16.41 13.04 -23.53
CA LYS A 25 -15.36 12.12 -23.14
C LYS A 25 -16.06 10.76 -23.10
N SER A 26 -15.80 9.92 -24.07
CA SER A 26 -16.13 8.50 -23.95
C SER A 26 -15.35 8.01 -22.76
N ASN A 27 -16.00 7.92 -21.61
CA ASN A 27 -15.48 7.20 -20.45
C ASN A 27 -15.52 5.71 -20.82
N SER A 28 -14.62 5.28 -21.71
CA SER A 28 -14.37 3.85 -21.88
C SER A 28 -13.58 3.41 -20.68
N GLN A 29 -14.23 2.72 -19.76
CA GLN A 29 -13.58 2.07 -18.64
C GLN A 29 -12.52 1.10 -19.17
N ASN A 30 -11.41 0.98 -18.44
CA ASN A 30 -10.39 -0.03 -18.72
C ASN A 30 -10.84 -1.41 -18.21
N ARG A 31 -10.00 -2.43 -18.35
CA ARG A 31 -10.36 -3.83 -18.04
C ARG A 31 -10.65 -4.09 -16.56
N LEU A 32 -10.20 -3.21 -15.66
CA LEU A 32 -10.45 -3.34 -14.24
C LEU A 32 -11.93 -3.17 -13.86
N ALA A 33 -12.75 -2.59 -14.74
CA ALA A 33 -14.19 -2.46 -14.52
C ALA A 33 -14.93 -3.80 -14.35
N ASN A 34 -14.30 -4.91 -14.74
CA ASN A 34 -14.85 -6.26 -14.57
C ASN A 34 -14.29 -6.98 -13.32
N SER A 35 -13.48 -6.30 -12.51
CA SER A 35 -12.95 -6.85 -11.27
C SER A 35 -13.99 -6.85 -10.15
N GLN A 36 -13.75 -7.65 -9.12
CA GLN A 36 -14.52 -7.62 -7.87
C GLN A 36 -13.76 -6.88 -6.76
N SER A 37 -12.45 -6.69 -6.92
CA SER A 37 -11.62 -5.94 -5.98
C SER A 37 -12.05 -4.48 -5.90
N PRO A 38 -12.38 -3.94 -4.72
CA PRO A 38 -12.65 -2.53 -4.53
C PRO A 38 -11.50 -1.65 -5.02
N TYR A 39 -10.25 -2.05 -4.75
CA TYR A 39 -9.06 -1.34 -5.19
C TYR A 39 -8.92 -1.28 -6.71
N LEU A 40 -9.13 -2.39 -7.40
CA LEU A 40 -9.05 -2.40 -8.87
C LEU A 40 -10.17 -1.57 -9.50
N LEU A 41 -11.38 -1.61 -8.93
CA LEU A 41 -12.52 -0.82 -9.38
C LEU A 41 -12.28 0.70 -9.24
N GLN A 42 -11.57 1.16 -8.19
CA GLN A 42 -11.17 2.57 -8.05
C GLN A 42 -10.42 3.05 -9.29
N HIS A 43 -9.57 2.20 -9.88
CA HIS A 43 -8.76 2.53 -11.05
C HIS A 43 -9.43 2.25 -12.41
N ALA A 44 -10.68 1.79 -12.43
CA ALA A 44 -11.39 1.41 -13.66
C ALA A 44 -11.59 2.59 -14.63
N ASN A 45 -11.66 3.82 -14.12
CA ASN A 45 -11.86 5.03 -14.90
C ASN A 45 -10.56 5.78 -15.25
N ASN A 46 -9.40 5.28 -14.82
CA ASN A 46 -8.14 5.91 -15.17
C ASN A 46 -7.90 5.85 -16.68
N PRO A 47 -7.28 6.90 -17.28
CA PRO A 47 -6.89 6.88 -18.70
C PRO A 47 -5.73 5.91 -19.01
N VAL A 48 -5.07 5.36 -18.01
CA VAL A 48 -4.12 4.27 -18.16
C VAL A 48 -4.86 2.99 -18.54
N ASP A 49 -4.40 2.30 -19.58
CA ASP A 49 -4.95 1.01 -20.03
C ASP A 49 -4.51 -0.12 -19.09
N TRP A 50 -5.13 -0.17 -17.93
CA TRP A 50 -4.86 -1.14 -16.88
C TRP A 50 -5.41 -2.52 -17.21
N TYR A 51 -4.61 -3.53 -16.95
CA TYR A 51 -4.95 -4.94 -16.92
C TYR A 51 -4.93 -5.45 -15.47
N PRO A 52 -5.79 -6.39 -15.09
CA PRO A 52 -5.53 -7.22 -13.92
C PRO A 52 -4.33 -8.13 -14.20
N TRP A 53 -3.80 -8.79 -13.18
CA TRP A 53 -2.77 -9.83 -13.32
C TRP A 53 -3.36 -11.03 -14.08
N SER A 54 -3.07 -11.13 -15.37
CA SER A 54 -3.71 -12.09 -16.26
C SER A 54 -2.79 -12.53 -17.40
N GLU A 55 -3.01 -13.73 -17.93
CA GLU A 55 -2.26 -14.21 -19.10
C GLU A 55 -2.48 -13.31 -20.33
N GLU A 56 -3.65 -12.68 -20.47
CA GLU A 56 -3.90 -11.68 -21.55
C GLU A 56 -2.86 -10.57 -21.53
N ALA A 57 -2.56 -10.01 -20.34
CA ALA A 57 -1.57 -8.95 -20.19
C ALA A 57 -0.16 -9.43 -20.55
N PHE A 58 0.22 -10.62 -20.10
CA PHE A 58 1.56 -11.18 -20.37
C PHE A 58 1.75 -11.54 -21.84
N GLU A 59 0.77 -12.14 -22.48
CA GLU A 59 0.83 -12.45 -23.91
C GLU A 59 0.87 -11.16 -24.77
N LYS A 60 0.09 -10.13 -24.40
CA LYS A 60 0.19 -8.83 -25.05
C LYS A 60 1.59 -8.24 -24.91
N ALA A 61 2.20 -8.30 -23.72
CA ALA A 61 3.55 -7.80 -23.50
C ALA A 61 4.59 -8.53 -24.36
N LYS A 62 4.45 -9.86 -24.53
CA LYS A 62 5.30 -10.66 -25.40
C LYS A 62 5.12 -10.30 -26.88
N ILE A 63 3.88 -10.22 -27.35
CA ILE A 63 3.55 -9.94 -28.77
C ILE A 63 4.04 -8.54 -29.16
N GLU A 64 3.82 -7.54 -28.28
CA GLU A 64 4.23 -6.15 -28.54
C GLU A 64 5.69 -5.88 -28.18
N ASN A 65 6.40 -6.84 -27.61
CA ASN A 65 7.76 -6.70 -27.07
C ASN A 65 7.90 -5.47 -26.16
N LYS A 66 6.93 -5.28 -25.26
CA LYS A 66 6.90 -4.20 -24.29
C LYS A 66 7.21 -4.70 -22.89
N PRO A 67 7.95 -3.93 -22.08
CA PRO A 67 8.06 -4.21 -20.66
C PRO A 67 6.70 -4.02 -19.97
N ILE A 68 6.55 -4.66 -18.82
CA ILE A 68 5.35 -4.55 -17.98
C ILE A 68 5.62 -3.52 -16.90
N PHE A 69 4.68 -2.57 -16.75
CA PHE A 69 4.61 -1.67 -15.59
C PHE A 69 3.60 -2.25 -14.61
N LEU A 70 4.07 -2.78 -13.49
CA LEU A 70 3.25 -3.38 -12.44
C LEU A 70 3.13 -2.38 -11.28
N SER A 71 1.89 -2.07 -10.90
CA SER A 71 1.56 -1.25 -9.73
C SER A 71 0.75 -2.07 -8.74
N ILE A 72 1.25 -2.22 -7.51
CA ILE A 72 0.60 -2.97 -6.44
C ILE A 72 0.21 -2.01 -5.31
N GLY A 73 -0.97 -2.19 -4.76
CA GLY A 73 -1.49 -1.40 -3.65
C GLY A 73 -2.69 -2.08 -3.01
N TYR A 74 -3.51 -1.32 -2.32
CA TYR A 74 -4.75 -1.77 -1.67
C TYR A 74 -5.71 -0.59 -1.49
N SER A 75 -6.99 -0.88 -1.22
CA SER A 75 -8.08 0.11 -1.30
C SER A 75 -7.93 1.30 -0.35
N THR A 76 -7.42 1.09 0.86
CA THR A 76 -7.24 2.15 1.88
C THR A 76 -5.85 2.78 1.88
N CYS A 77 -5.07 2.56 0.82
CA CYS A 77 -3.68 3.04 0.73
C CYS A 77 -3.64 4.52 0.32
N HIS A 78 -3.48 5.42 1.27
CA HIS A 78 -3.40 6.86 1.03
C HIS A 78 -2.41 7.25 -0.09
N TRP A 79 -1.16 6.79 -0.03
CA TRP A 79 -0.15 7.11 -1.05
C TRP A 79 -0.46 6.48 -2.42
N CYS A 80 -1.28 5.41 -2.47
CA CYS A 80 -1.79 4.88 -3.73
C CYS A 80 -2.80 5.84 -4.35
N HIS A 81 -3.71 6.42 -3.55
CA HIS A 81 -4.65 7.45 -3.99
C HIS A 81 -3.92 8.71 -4.45
N VAL A 82 -2.91 9.17 -3.70
CA VAL A 82 -2.08 10.31 -4.11
C VAL A 82 -1.41 10.05 -5.46
N MET A 83 -0.83 8.85 -5.67
CA MET A 83 -0.21 8.50 -6.97
C MET A 83 -1.24 8.37 -8.08
N GLU A 84 -2.44 7.91 -7.80
CA GLU A 84 -3.56 7.87 -8.74
C GLU A 84 -3.91 9.26 -9.24
N HIS A 85 -4.24 10.17 -8.32
CA HIS A 85 -4.65 11.53 -8.66
C HIS A 85 -3.54 12.34 -9.34
N GLU A 86 -2.29 12.21 -8.87
CA GLU A 86 -1.18 12.95 -9.45
C GLU A 86 -0.71 12.39 -10.80
N SER A 87 -0.79 11.05 -11.00
CA SER A 87 -0.16 10.38 -12.12
C SER A 87 -1.10 9.55 -12.99
N PHE A 88 -1.90 8.66 -12.42
CA PHE A 88 -2.66 7.70 -13.22
C PHE A 88 -3.92 8.30 -13.86
N GLU A 89 -4.47 9.37 -13.29
CA GLU A 89 -5.57 10.16 -13.88
C GLU A 89 -5.09 11.19 -14.91
N ASP A 90 -3.77 11.47 -14.94
CA ASP A 90 -3.22 12.43 -15.87
C ASP A 90 -3.08 11.87 -17.28
N SER A 91 -3.70 12.51 -18.26
CA SER A 91 -3.71 12.05 -19.65
C SER A 91 -2.33 12.01 -20.30
N THR A 92 -1.39 12.87 -19.87
CA THR A 92 -0.03 12.91 -20.43
C THR A 92 0.79 11.72 -19.92
N VAL A 93 0.70 11.44 -18.61
CA VAL A 93 1.33 10.26 -18.00
C VAL A 93 0.72 8.99 -18.60
N ALA A 94 -0.61 8.89 -18.64
CA ALA A 94 -1.31 7.74 -19.19
C ALA A 94 -0.94 7.47 -20.66
N SER A 95 -0.86 8.51 -21.48
CA SER A 95 -0.44 8.38 -22.89
C SER A 95 0.96 7.78 -23.03
N GLN A 96 1.91 8.19 -22.17
CA GLN A 96 3.26 7.60 -22.16
C GLN A 96 3.25 6.17 -21.62
N MET A 97 2.55 5.89 -20.53
CA MET A 97 2.42 4.55 -19.98
C MET A 97 1.85 3.57 -21.01
N ASN A 98 0.75 3.92 -21.65
CA ASN A 98 0.09 3.08 -22.67
C ASN A 98 0.95 2.88 -23.93
N LYS A 99 1.79 3.87 -24.27
CA LYS A 99 2.70 3.76 -25.41
C LYS A 99 3.82 2.76 -25.14
N TYR A 100 4.44 2.82 -23.97
CA TYR A 100 5.72 2.15 -23.70
C TYR A 100 5.58 0.85 -22.88
N PHE A 101 4.48 0.65 -22.19
CA PHE A 101 4.28 -0.50 -21.30
C PHE A 101 2.97 -1.22 -21.56
N VAL A 102 2.90 -2.47 -21.11
CA VAL A 102 1.65 -3.10 -20.72
C VAL A 102 1.50 -2.86 -19.22
N ASN A 103 0.39 -2.22 -18.82
CA ASN A 103 0.21 -1.74 -17.45
C ASN A 103 -0.64 -2.73 -16.66
N ILE A 104 -0.12 -3.29 -15.58
CA ILE A 104 -0.81 -4.24 -14.72
C ILE A 104 -1.03 -3.63 -13.34
N LYS A 105 -2.25 -3.77 -12.82
CA LYS A 105 -2.64 -3.37 -11.48
C LYS A 105 -2.94 -4.61 -10.64
N VAL A 106 -2.44 -4.65 -9.40
CA VAL A 106 -2.65 -5.75 -8.47
C VAL A 106 -3.12 -5.22 -7.12
N ASP A 107 -4.17 -5.85 -6.61
CA ASP A 107 -4.58 -5.71 -5.22
C ASP A 107 -3.80 -6.70 -4.36
N ARG A 108 -3.01 -6.18 -3.42
CA ARG A 108 -2.22 -7.02 -2.51
C ARG A 108 -3.09 -7.85 -1.56
N GLU A 109 -4.32 -7.44 -1.31
CA GLU A 109 -5.22 -8.16 -0.42
C GLU A 109 -5.83 -9.39 -1.10
N GLU A 110 -6.00 -9.35 -2.44
CA GLU A 110 -6.41 -10.51 -3.23
C GLU A 110 -5.22 -11.40 -3.65
N MET A 111 -4.04 -10.79 -3.87
CA MET A 111 -2.84 -11.49 -4.36
C MET A 111 -1.61 -11.22 -3.48
N PRO A 112 -1.64 -11.61 -2.19
CA PRO A 112 -0.55 -11.34 -1.25
C PRO A 112 0.77 -12.02 -1.63
N GLU A 113 0.74 -13.15 -2.35
CA GLU A 113 1.93 -13.83 -2.83
C GLU A 113 2.68 -13.02 -3.90
N ILE A 114 1.95 -12.31 -4.77
CA ILE A 114 2.54 -11.41 -5.77
C ILE A 114 3.16 -10.19 -5.07
N ASP A 115 2.41 -9.60 -4.14
CA ASP A 115 2.91 -8.48 -3.33
C ASP A 115 4.19 -8.86 -2.57
N HIS A 116 4.18 -9.97 -1.85
CA HIS A 116 5.33 -10.43 -1.07
C HIS A 116 6.59 -10.66 -1.93
N LEU A 117 6.42 -11.31 -3.08
CA LEU A 117 7.52 -11.56 -4.01
C LEU A 117 8.15 -10.25 -4.49
N TYR A 118 7.34 -9.34 -5.03
CA TYR A 118 7.86 -8.08 -5.60
C TYR A 118 8.23 -7.05 -4.54
N MET A 119 7.65 -7.12 -3.35
CA MET A 119 8.14 -6.34 -2.20
C MET A 119 9.56 -6.76 -1.81
N SER A 120 9.85 -8.06 -1.79
CA SER A 120 11.21 -8.58 -1.54
C SER A 120 12.20 -8.10 -2.62
N VAL A 121 11.77 -8.05 -3.88
CA VAL A 121 12.56 -7.46 -4.98
C VAL A 121 12.83 -5.98 -4.74
N CYS A 122 11.80 -5.22 -4.37
CA CYS A 122 11.95 -3.79 -4.12
C CYS A 122 12.92 -3.52 -2.97
N GLN A 123 12.81 -4.27 -1.88
CA GLN A 123 13.71 -4.17 -0.73
C GLN A 123 15.15 -4.54 -1.10
N ALA A 124 15.35 -5.58 -1.92
CA ALA A 124 16.66 -5.98 -2.41
C ALA A 124 17.33 -4.89 -3.28
N MET A 125 16.54 -4.23 -4.14
CA MET A 125 17.05 -3.22 -5.08
C MET A 125 17.26 -1.85 -4.45
N THR A 126 16.41 -1.46 -3.50
CA THR A 126 16.32 -0.08 -3.00
C THR A 126 16.66 0.06 -1.50
N GLY A 127 16.77 -1.04 -0.78
CA GLY A 127 16.93 -1.07 0.68
C GLY A 127 15.67 -0.72 1.47
N ARG A 128 14.54 -0.49 0.78
CA ARG A 128 13.25 -0.14 1.40
C ARG A 128 12.09 -0.68 0.58
N GLY A 129 10.92 -0.77 1.21
CA GLY A 129 9.67 -1.16 0.56
C GLY A 129 8.50 -0.32 1.06
N GLY A 130 7.33 -0.50 0.46
CA GLY A 130 6.09 0.21 0.81
C GLY A 130 5.13 0.27 -0.35
N TRP A 131 3.95 0.77 -0.11
CA TRP A 131 2.91 0.99 -1.11
C TRP A 131 2.67 2.48 -1.33
N PRO A 132 2.33 2.84 -2.60
CA PRO A 132 2.24 1.97 -3.78
C PRO A 132 3.58 1.32 -4.11
N LEU A 133 3.56 0.06 -4.55
CA LEU A 133 4.75 -0.63 -5.02
C LEU A 133 4.77 -0.57 -6.55
N THR A 134 5.87 -0.08 -7.10
CA THR A 134 6.09 0.05 -8.54
C THR A 134 7.21 -0.89 -8.98
N ILE A 135 6.91 -1.77 -9.93
CA ILE A 135 7.87 -2.71 -10.52
C ILE A 135 7.83 -2.56 -12.03
N VAL A 136 9.00 -2.55 -12.68
CA VAL A 136 9.08 -2.74 -14.13
C VAL A 136 9.83 -4.04 -14.42
N MET A 137 9.20 -4.87 -15.25
CA MET A 137 9.67 -6.23 -15.51
C MET A 137 9.56 -6.60 -16.98
N THR A 138 10.26 -7.66 -17.37
CA THR A 138 10.15 -8.26 -18.70
C THR A 138 8.79 -8.92 -18.90
N PRO A 139 8.38 -9.23 -20.15
CA PRO A 139 7.20 -10.07 -20.42
C PRO A 139 7.23 -11.45 -19.75
N ASN A 140 8.42 -11.91 -19.33
CA ASN A 140 8.60 -13.15 -18.59
C ASN A 140 8.53 -12.98 -17.06
N LYS A 141 8.00 -11.82 -16.58
CA LYS A 141 7.82 -11.52 -15.13
C LYS A 141 9.14 -11.32 -14.37
N GLU A 142 10.24 -11.04 -15.06
CA GLU A 142 11.57 -10.83 -14.46
C GLU A 142 11.80 -9.33 -14.21
N PRO A 143 11.88 -8.88 -12.94
CA PRO A 143 11.99 -7.47 -12.60
C PRO A 143 13.38 -6.92 -12.89
N PHE A 144 13.45 -5.67 -13.40
CA PHE A 144 14.70 -4.94 -13.61
C PHE A 144 14.69 -3.52 -13.01
N PHE A 145 13.52 -3.06 -12.57
CA PHE A 145 13.37 -1.80 -11.85
C PHE A 145 12.32 -1.95 -10.74
N ALA A 146 12.58 -1.32 -9.60
CA ALA A 146 11.65 -1.27 -8.47
C ALA A 146 11.68 0.10 -7.78
N GLY A 147 10.58 0.46 -7.20
CA GLY A 147 10.40 1.65 -6.37
C GLY A 147 9.04 1.65 -5.69
N THR A 148 8.75 2.73 -4.99
CA THR A 148 7.45 2.90 -4.35
C THR A 148 6.66 4.01 -5.04
N TYR A 149 6.36 5.08 -4.36
CA TYR A 149 5.64 6.23 -4.88
C TYR A 149 6.51 7.09 -5.81
N PHE A 150 5.92 7.52 -6.94
CA PHE A 150 6.50 8.48 -7.87
C PHE A 150 5.48 9.60 -8.18
N PRO A 151 5.80 10.88 -7.90
CA PRO A 151 4.94 11.99 -8.28
C PRO A 151 4.88 12.15 -9.80
N LYS A 152 3.90 12.90 -10.31
CA LYS A 152 3.84 13.24 -11.75
C LYS A 152 5.11 13.93 -12.23
N GLN A 153 5.57 14.95 -11.49
CA GLN A 153 6.81 15.68 -11.76
C GLN A 153 7.82 15.43 -10.65
N GLY A 154 9.11 15.39 -11.00
CA GLY A 154 10.17 15.18 -10.02
C GLY A 154 10.20 16.25 -8.93
N ARG A 155 10.58 15.84 -7.71
CA ARG A 155 10.74 16.71 -6.54
C ARG A 155 12.14 16.52 -5.96
N GLY A 156 12.99 17.51 -6.07
CA GLY A 156 14.39 17.40 -5.64
C GLY A 156 15.15 16.31 -6.39
N GLN A 157 15.64 15.30 -5.68
CA GLN A 157 16.35 14.16 -6.29
C GLN A 157 15.41 13.01 -6.70
N GLN A 158 14.15 13.06 -6.33
CA GLN A 158 13.18 12.04 -6.69
C GLN A 158 12.65 12.30 -8.11
N PRO A 159 12.81 11.36 -9.06
CA PRO A 159 12.23 11.50 -10.40
C PRO A 159 10.72 11.43 -10.34
N GLY A 160 10.04 12.13 -11.24
CA GLY A 160 8.61 11.97 -11.46
C GLY A 160 8.31 11.00 -12.59
N MET A 161 7.04 10.61 -12.73
CA MET A 161 6.59 9.69 -13.78
C MET A 161 6.93 10.18 -15.19
N LEU A 162 6.84 11.50 -15.44
CA LEU A 162 7.17 12.09 -16.75
C LEU A 162 8.65 11.97 -17.14
N GLN A 163 9.56 11.81 -16.16
CA GLN A 163 10.97 11.53 -16.41
C GLN A 163 11.28 10.04 -16.39
N LEU A 164 10.62 9.31 -15.48
CA LEU A 164 10.87 7.88 -15.27
C LEU A 164 10.45 7.04 -16.47
N ILE A 165 9.25 7.26 -17.00
CA ILE A 165 8.69 6.48 -18.12
C ILE A 165 9.60 6.50 -19.35
N PRO A 166 10.02 7.67 -19.89
CA PRO A 166 10.92 7.69 -21.05
C PRO A 166 12.28 7.09 -20.76
N SER A 167 12.80 7.25 -19.53
CA SER A 167 14.09 6.66 -19.14
C SER A 167 14.05 5.14 -19.15
N LEU A 168 12.98 4.55 -18.60
CA LEU A 168 12.79 3.09 -18.60
C LEU A 168 12.52 2.54 -20.01
N ALA A 169 11.74 3.27 -20.83
CA ALA A 169 11.51 2.90 -22.23
C ALA A 169 12.83 2.90 -23.03
N ASN A 170 13.64 3.94 -22.89
CA ASN A 170 14.96 3.98 -23.53
C ASN A 170 15.90 2.87 -23.04
N ALA A 171 15.87 2.57 -21.74
CA ALA A 171 16.65 1.45 -21.20
C ALA A 171 16.22 0.11 -21.79
N TRP A 172 14.91 -0.12 -21.94
CA TRP A 172 14.36 -1.31 -22.59
C TRP A 172 14.82 -1.46 -24.03
N GLU A 173 14.84 -0.37 -24.80
CA GLU A 173 15.24 -0.38 -26.20
C GLU A 173 16.75 -0.52 -26.40
N SER A 174 17.57 0.12 -25.56
CA SER A 174 19.00 0.31 -25.82
C SER A 174 19.96 -0.38 -24.85
N LYS A 175 19.47 -0.90 -23.67
CA LYS A 175 20.33 -1.37 -22.58
C LYS A 175 19.99 -2.81 -22.12
N GLN A 176 19.65 -3.69 -23.06
CA GLN A 176 19.25 -5.06 -22.75
C GLN A 176 20.29 -5.86 -21.94
N ASN A 177 21.60 -5.61 -22.17
CA ASN A 177 22.65 -6.26 -21.39
C ASN A 177 22.67 -5.83 -19.92
N GLU A 178 22.41 -4.54 -19.64
CA GLU A 178 22.31 -4.01 -18.28
C GLU A 178 21.08 -4.57 -17.58
N ILE A 179 19.94 -4.64 -18.28
CA ILE A 179 18.70 -5.24 -17.80
C ILE A 179 18.92 -6.71 -17.42
N ASN A 180 19.51 -7.51 -18.31
CA ASN A 180 19.79 -8.92 -18.04
C ASN A 180 20.75 -9.12 -16.85
N SER A 181 21.77 -8.25 -16.73
CA SER A 181 22.67 -8.27 -15.57
C SER A 181 21.92 -7.98 -14.25
N SER A 182 21.00 -7.02 -14.26
CA SER A 182 20.16 -6.70 -13.10
C SER A 182 19.23 -7.86 -12.73
N ILE A 183 18.58 -8.46 -13.71
CA ILE A 183 17.71 -9.63 -13.53
C ILE A 183 18.47 -10.79 -12.86
N ASN A 184 19.67 -11.10 -13.37
CA ASN A 184 20.47 -12.20 -12.81
C ASN A 184 20.84 -11.93 -11.33
N LYS A 185 21.25 -10.72 -10.99
CA LYS A 185 21.56 -10.34 -9.59
C LYS A 185 20.34 -10.48 -8.67
N ILE A 186 19.16 -10.07 -9.15
CA ILE A 186 17.92 -10.20 -8.39
C ILE A 186 17.56 -11.67 -8.20
N ARG A 187 17.65 -12.46 -9.26
CA ARG A 187 17.40 -13.90 -9.21
C ARG A 187 18.32 -14.61 -8.21
N ASP A 188 19.60 -14.34 -8.26
CA ASP A 188 20.59 -14.92 -7.34
C ASP A 188 20.29 -14.53 -5.88
N TYR A 189 19.90 -13.28 -5.65
CA TYR A 189 19.47 -12.82 -4.33
C TYR A 189 18.21 -13.55 -3.85
N LEU A 190 17.18 -13.64 -4.69
CA LEU A 190 15.93 -14.33 -4.34
C LEU A 190 16.16 -15.81 -4.07
N VAL A 191 16.99 -16.49 -4.85
CA VAL A 191 17.39 -17.87 -4.57
C VAL A 191 18.06 -17.97 -3.21
N LYS A 192 19.01 -17.09 -2.92
CA LYS A 192 19.74 -17.08 -1.65
C LYS A 192 18.82 -16.91 -0.42
N ILE A 193 17.87 -15.96 -0.46
CA ILE A 193 16.97 -15.71 0.68
C ILE A 193 15.89 -16.79 0.85
N ASN A 194 15.52 -17.49 -0.24
CA ASN A 194 14.53 -18.56 -0.21
C ASN A 194 15.16 -19.95 -0.04
N THR A 195 16.48 -20.07 -0.06
CA THR A 195 17.14 -21.35 0.19
C THR A 195 17.23 -21.56 1.70
N THR A 196 16.40 -22.47 2.21
CA THR A 196 16.49 -22.93 3.59
C THR A 196 17.65 -23.92 3.72
N VAL A 197 18.63 -23.60 4.55
CA VAL A 197 19.65 -24.54 5.00
C VAL A 197 19.15 -25.13 6.31
N PRO A 198 19.17 -26.47 6.50
CA PRO A 198 18.88 -27.05 7.80
C PRO A 198 19.76 -26.38 8.86
N GLY A 199 19.15 -25.83 9.88
CA GLY A 199 19.88 -25.24 11.02
C GLY A 199 20.42 -26.33 11.94
N GLU A 200 21.28 -25.91 12.86
CA GLU A 200 21.70 -26.72 14.01
C GLU A 200 20.54 -26.84 15.01
N GLU A 201 20.74 -27.58 16.10
CA GLU A 201 19.75 -27.70 17.16
C GLU A 201 19.39 -26.32 17.74
N TRP A 202 18.12 -26.19 18.13
CA TRP A 202 17.63 -24.95 18.74
C TRP A 202 18.24 -24.73 20.11
N GLU A 203 18.90 -23.57 20.27
CA GLU A 203 19.45 -23.16 21.57
C GLU A 203 18.62 -22.02 22.16
N GLU A 204 18.47 -22.00 23.47
CA GLU A 204 17.78 -20.93 24.22
C GLU A 204 18.43 -19.55 23.99
N SER A 205 19.73 -19.51 23.67
CA SER A 205 20.47 -18.32 23.29
C SER A 205 19.79 -17.48 22.21
N ILE A 206 19.11 -18.10 21.25
CA ILE A 206 18.37 -17.42 20.18
C ILE A 206 17.31 -16.46 20.75
N ILE A 207 16.65 -16.84 21.86
CA ILE A 207 15.64 -15.98 22.51
C ILE A 207 16.31 -14.76 23.14
N HIS A 208 17.47 -14.94 23.76
CA HIS A 208 18.25 -13.84 24.34
C HIS A 208 18.84 -12.92 23.29
N ASP A 209 19.28 -13.47 22.16
CA ASP A 209 19.77 -12.69 21.03
C ASP A 209 18.64 -11.84 20.42
N ALA A 210 17.44 -12.40 20.28
CA ALA A 210 16.26 -11.66 19.84
C ALA A 210 15.92 -10.51 20.81
N PHE A 211 15.94 -10.76 22.14
CA PHE A 211 15.75 -9.71 23.13
C PHE A 211 16.80 -8.60 22.99
N SER A 212 18.08 -8.95 22.84
CA SER A 212 19.17 -7.99 22.69
C SER A 212 18.96 -7.12 21.45
N GLN A 213 18.58 -7.69 20.31
CA GLN A 213 18.28 -6.94 19.09
C GLN A 213 17.09 -5.98 19.25
N TYR A 214 16.07 -6.34 20.03
CA TYR A 214 14.98 -5.41 20.36
C TYR A 214 15.44 -4.30 21.28
N ALA A 215 16.23 -4.62 22.31
CA ALA A 215 16.77 -3.64 23.26
C ALA A 215 17.64 -2.59 22.56
N ASP A 216 18.48 -3.00 21.61
CA ASP A 216 19.35 -2.09 20.82
C ASP A 216 18.57 -1.10 19.93
N ARG A 217 17.35 -1.47 19.53
CA ARG A 217 16.50 -0.65 18.66
C ARG A 217 15.39 0.11 19.40
N TYR A 218 15.29 -0.13 20.71
CA TYR A 218 14.24 0.45 21.54
C TYR A 218 14.44 1.95 21.76
N ASP A 219 13.36 2.70 21.71
CA ASP A 219 13.32 4.12 22.08
C ASP A 219 12.97 4.26 23.57
N PRO A 220 13.95 4.57 24.45
CA PRO A 220 13.69 4.63 25.89
C PRO A 220 12.83 5.83 26.30
N GLN A 221 12.73 6.87 25.46
CA GLN A 221 11.98 8.08 25.79
C GLN A 221 10.49 7.93 25.46
N TYR A 222 10.16 7.43 24.27
CA TYR A 222 8.78 7.37 23.79
C TYR A 222 8.28 5.93 23.57
N GLY A 223 9.09 4.94 23.84
CA GLY A 223 8.76 3.54 23.54
C GLY A 223 8.76 3.23 22.04
N GLY A 224 8.49 1.97 21.70
CA GLY A 224 8.56 1.47 20.34
C GLY A 224 9.96 1.20 19.82
N PHE A 225 10.08 0.82 18.55
CA PHE A 225 11.32 0.33 17.95
C PHE A 225 11.66 1.08 16.69
N GLY A 226 12.91 1.51 16.55
CA GLY A 226 13.41 2.27 15.41
C GLY A 226 13.03 3.75 15.46
N LYS A 227 13.16 4.40 14.29
CA LYS A 227 12.86 5.83 14.10
C LYS A 227 11.50 6.00 13.41
N PHE A 228 11.24 7.18 12.85
CA PHE A 228 10.00 7.45 12.11
C PHE A 228 10.11 7.01 10.63
N PRO A 229 9.00 6.63 9.97
CA PRO A 229 7.69 6.38 10.57
C PRO A 229 7.75 5.24 11.60
N LYS A 230 7.01 5.39 12.70
CA LYS A 230 7.06 4.46 13.83
C LYS A 230 5.80 3.60 13.85
N PHE A 231 5.98 2.28 13.66
CA PHE A 231 4.89 1.31 13.68
C PHE A 231 4.68 0.73 15.08
N PRO A 232 3.46 0.34 15.45
CA PRO A 232 3.14 -0.31 16.72
C PRO A 232 3.95 -1.60 16.95
N SER A 233 4.19 -2.37 15.89
CA SER A 233 4.92 -3.66 15.92
C SER A 233 4.48 -4.57 17.06
N PRO A 234 3.19 -4.91 17.19
CA PRO A 234 2.64 -5.61 18.35
C PRO A 234 3.24 -7.01 18.57
N HIS A 235 3.72 -7.67 17.52
CA HIS A 235 4.44 -8.94 17.64
C HIS A 235 5.73 -8.82 18.47
N ASN A 236 6.43 -7.68 18.41
CA ASN A 236 7.59 -7.40 19.25
C ASN A 236 7.18 -7.28 20.72
N LEU A 237 6.04 -6.60 20.96
CA LEU A 237 5.50 -6.42 22.31
C LEU A 237 5.09 -7.77 22.94
N ILE A 238 4.39 -8.61 22.17
CA ILE A 238 3.99 -9.96 22.59
C ILE A 238 5.21 -10.82 22.89
N PHE A 239 6.24 -10.77 22.05
CA PHE A 239 7.51 -11.47 22.33
C PHE A 239 8.12 -11.01 23.65
N LEU A 240 8.24 -9.71 23.88
CA LEU A 240 8.83 -9.15 25.08
C LEU A 240 8.03 -9.45 26.36
N LEU A 241 6.69 -9.46 26.28
CA LEU A 241 5.82 -9.89 27.39
C LEU A 241 6.12 -11.33 27.77
N ARG A 242 6.17 -12.23 26.78
CA ARG A 242 6.46 -13.65 27.02
C ARG A 242 7.90 -13.87 27.50
N HIS A 243 8.87 -13.13 26.96
CA HIS A 243 10.26 -13.14 27.43
C HIS A 243 10.34 -12.68 28.91
N SER A 244 9.64 -11.60 29.26
CA SER A 244 9.60 -11.15 30.65
C SER A 244 9.01 -12.20 31.59
N LYS A 245 7.95 -12.88 31.18
CA LYS A 245 7.29 -13.92 31.98
C LYS A 245 8.16 -15.17 32.12
N LEU A 246 8.85 -15.57 31.05
CA LEU A 246 9.66 -16.80 31.02
C LEU A 246 10.96 -16.64 31.81
N PHE A 247 11.67 -15.51 31.65
CA PHE A 247 12.98 -15.27 32.20
C PHE A 247 13.01 -14.30 33.40
N GLY A 248 11.84 -13.80 33.81
CA GLY A 248 11.78 -12.82 34.92
C GLY A 248 12.46 -11.48 34.57
N ASN A 249 12.62 -11.13 33.31
CA ASN A 249 13.35 -9.94 32.90
C ASN A 249 12.47 -8.67 33.01
N PRO A 250 12.75 -7.77 33.97
CA PRO A 250 11.94 -6.57 34.17
C PRO A 250 12.07 -5.55 33.03
N ASN A 251 13.22 -5.52 32.34
CA ASN A 251 13.43 -4.57 31.23
C ASN A 251 12.51 -4.86 30.05
N SER A 252 12.24 -6.15 29.76
CA SER A 252 11.30 -6.53 28.70
C SER A 252 9.90 -5.99 29.01
N LEU A 253 9.43 -6.14 30.25
CA LEU A 253 8.12 -5.63 30.65
C LEU A 253 8.09 -4.10 30.60
N GLN A 254 9.12 -3.42 31.09
CA GLN A 254 9.22 -1.96 31.08
C GLN A 254 9.16 -1.40 29.65
N MET A 255 9.85 -2.03 28.70
CA MET A 255 9.82 -1.64 27.30
C MET A 255 8.40 -1.71 26.72
N VAL A 256 7.65 -2.76 27.06
CA VAL A 256 6.26 -2.92 26.61
C VAL A 256 5.35 -1.90 27.27
N GLU A 257 5.37 -1.76 28.59
CA GLU A 257 4.49 -0.84 29.30
C GLU A 257 4.72 0.61 28.85
N ASN A 258 5.97 1.02 28.68
CA ASN A 258 6.31 2.35 28.16
C ASN A 258 5.75 2.56 26.74
N THR A 259 5.88 1.56 25.85
CA THR A 259 5.37 1.64 24.48
C THR A 259 3.85 1.72 24.45
N LEU A 260 3.15 0.80 25.12
CA LEU A 260 1.70 0.75 25.19
C LEU A 260 1.10 2.05 25.75
N ASN A 261 1.71 2.58 26.83
CA ASN A 261 1.26 3.83 27.43
C ASN A 261 1.44 5.03 26.50
N HIS A 262 2.58 5.15 25.82
CA HIS A 262 2.80 6.26 24.90
C HIS A 262 1.89 6.19 23.66
N MET A 263 1.67 5.00 23.09
CA MET A 263 0.70 4.83 22.00
C MET A 263 -0.73 5.20 22.44
N ARG A 264 -1.17 4.77 23.64
CA ARG A 264 -2.52 5.05 24.17
C ARG A 264 -2.73 6.52 24.49
N LEU A 265 -1.71 7.20 25.01
CA LEU A 265 -1.82 8.62 25.40
C LEU A 265 -1.54 9.57 24.22
N GLY A 266 -0.91 9.09 23.18
CA GLY A 266 -0.63 9.85 21.95
C GLY A 266 -1.78 9.84 20.95
N GLY A 267 -1.55 10.39 19.77
CA GLY A 267 -2.50 10.40 18.67
C GLY A 267 -2.65 9.04 17.95
N MET A 268 -1.83 8.04 18.30
CA MET A 268 -1.97 6.69 17.72
C MET A 268 -3.29 6.03 18.11
N PHE A 269 -3.82 6.32 19.28
CA PHE A 269 -5.13 5.88 19.68
C PHE A 269 -6.17 6.94 19.33
N ASP A 270 -7.24 6.54 18.67
CA ASP A 270 -8.38 7.41 18.42
C ASP A 270 -9.21 7.55 19.70
N HIS A 271 -9.09 8.70 20.37
CA HIS A 271 -9.74 8.97 21.64
C HIS A 271 -11.26 9.22 21.53
N ILE A 272 -11.79 9.33 20.30
CA ILE A 272 -13.22 9.57 20.02
C ILE A 272 -13.85 8.32 19.42
N GLY A 273 -13.31 7.83 18.30
CA GLY A 273 -13.81 6.67 17.57
C GLY A 273 -13.30 5.34 18.11
N LEU A 274 -12.29 5.34 18.97
CA LEU A 274 -11.58 4.17 19.48
C LEU A 274 -10.72 3.47 18.41
N GLY A 275 -9.96 2.45 18.83
CA GLY A 275 -9.03 1.74 17.95
C GLY A 275 -7.71 2.50 17.72
N PHE A 276 -6.76 1.85 17.06
CA PHE A 276 -5.44 2.38 16.79
C PHE A 276 -5.24 2.67 15.31
N HIS A 277 -4.61 3.81 15.03
CA HIS A 277 -4.14 4.15 13.69
C HIS A 277 -2.91 3.30 13.31
N ARG A 278 -2.58 3.28 12.02
CA ARG A 278 -1.60 2.38 11.45
C ARG A 278 -0.17 2.61 11.91
N TYR A 279 0.31 3.86 11.83
CA TYR A 279 1.66 4.24 12.24
C TYR A 279 1.74 5.72 12.59
N SER A 280 2.75 6.10 13.36
CA SER A 280 3.07 7.49 13.62
C SER A 280 4.03 8.05 12.57
N THR A 281 3.76 9.26 12.08
CA THR A 281 4.64 10.00 11.19
C THR A 281 5.82 10.65 11.91
N ASP A 282 5.79 10.65 13.25
CA ASP A 282 6.84 11.15 14.13
C ASP A 282 7.29 10.08 15.15
N ASN A 283 8.33 10.39 15.93
CA ASN A 283 8.87 9.44 16.91
C ASN A 283 8.14 9.44 18.26
N ARG A 284 7.17 10.33 18.49
CA ARG A 284 6.50 10.57 19.77
C ARG A 284 5.09 10.01 19.83
N TRP A 285 4.62 9.36 18.78
CA TRP A 285 3.27 8.85 18.64
C TRP A 285 2.20 9.95 18.59
N PHE A 286 2.57 11.18 18.14
CA PHE A 286 1.69 12.34 18.18
C PHE A 286 0.81 12.47 16.94
N LEU A 287 1.40 12.43 15.73
CA LEU A 287 0.68 12.58 14.48
C LEU A 287 0.64 11.24 13.73
N PRO A 288 -0.50 10.52 13.76
CA PRO A 288 -0.63 9.25 13.08
C PRO A 288 -0.92 9.43 11.59
N HIS A 289 -0.69 8.36 10.84
CA HIS A 289 -1.38 8.09 9.59
C HIS A 289 -2.74 7.49 9.95
N PHE A 290 -3.82 8.13 9.56
CA PHE A 290 -5.16 7.89 10.12
C PHE A 290 -5.83 6.58 9.69
N GLU A 291 -5.26 5.85 8.74
CA GLU A 291 -5.69 4.50 8.36
C GLU A 291 -5.75 3.58 9.60
N LYS A 292 -6.76 2.71 9.66
CA LYS A 292 -6.88 1.68 10.73
C LYS A 292 -7.01 0.31 10.09
N MET A 293 -6.05 -0.58 10.40
CA MET A 293 -6.00 -1.94 9.85
C MET A 293 -6.58 -2.94 10.82
N LEU A 294 -7.41 -3.86 10.35
CA LEU A 294 -7.96 -4.93 11.19
C LEU A 294 -6.87 -5.77 11.88
N TYR A 295 -5.80 -6.11 11.16
CA TYR A 295 -4.71 -6.89 11.74
C TYR A 295 -3.94 -6.14 12.83
N ASP A 296 -3.84 -4.80 12.75
CA ASP A 296 -3.25 -3.99 13.81
C ASP A 296 -4.16 -4.01 15.04
N GLN A 297 -5.48 -3.83 14.88
CA GLN A 297 -6.43 -3.93 15.98
C GLN A 297 -6.33 -5.30 16.68
N ALA A 298 -6.31 -6.38 15.90
CA ALA A 298 -6.23 -7.74 16.42
C ALA A 298 -4.95 -7.97 17.24
N MET A 299 -3.80 -7.63 16.67
CA MET A 299 -2.51 -7.87 17.31
C MET A 299 -2.23 -6.92 18.49
N ILE A 300 -2.65 -5.66 18.40
CA ILE A 300 -2.52 -4.69 19.49
C ILE A 300 -3.40 -5.10 20.66
N SER A 301 -4.66 -5.54 20.41
CA SER A 301 -5.55 -6.02 21.49
C SER A 301 -4.95 -7.22 22.22
N MET A 302 -4.28 -8.14 21.51
CA MET A 302 -3.56 -9.25 22.14
C MET A 302 -2.41 -8.76 23.02
N ALA A 303 -1.64 -7.78 22.58
CA ALA A 303 -0.55 -7.21 23.37
C ALA A 303 -1.08 -6.55 24.67
N TYR A 304 -2.16 -5.79 24.59
CA TYR A 304 -2.80 -5.21 25.78
C TYR A 304 -3.39 -6.28 26.70
N LEU A 305 -4.00 -7.32 26.18
CA LEU A 305 -4.54 -8.42 26.97
C LEU A 305 -3.43 -9.19 27.70
N GLU A 306 -2.34 -9.54 27.02
CA GLU A 306 -1.21 -10.22 27.65
C GLU A 306 -0.51 -9.31 28.68
N ALA A 307 -0.42 -8.00 28.44
CA ALA A 307 0.10 -7.05 29.42
C ALA A 307 -0.80 -7.01 30.67
N TYR A 308 -2.12 -7.02 30.54
CA TYR A 308 -3.05 -7.14 31.66
C TYR A 308 -2.82 -8.44 32.44
N GLN A 309 -2.70 -9.58 31.76
CA GLN A 309 -2.50 -10.89 32.40
C GLN A 309 -1.20 -10.97 33.20
N ILE A 310 -0.16 -10.26 32.78
CA ILE A 310 1.15 -10.24 33.48
C ILE A 310 1.14 -9.26 34.65
N THR A 311 0.56 -8.06 34.45
CA THR A 311 0.67 -6.95 35.41
C THR A 311 -0.49 -6.84 36.39
N GLY A 312 -1.67 -7.37 36.02
CA GLY A 312 -2.94 -7.13 36.71
C GLY A 312 -3.48 -5.70 36.59
N ASN A 313 -2.88 -4.87 35.73
CA ASN A 313 -3.29 -3.48 35.55
C ASN A 313 -4.54 -3.38 34.64
N ASN A 314 -5.69 -3.08 35.24
CA ASN A 314 -6.98 -3.00 34.57
C ASN A 314 -7.01 -2.01 33.40
N LYS A 315 -6.16 -0.98 33.37
CA LYS A 315 -6.10 -0.05 32.24
C LYS A 315 -5.81 -0.75 30.92
N TYR A 316 -4.99 -1.80 30.93
CA TYR A 316 -4.70 -2.56 29.71
C TYR A 316 -5.92 -3.38 29.24
N ALA A 317 -6.69 -3.95 30.18
CA ALA A 317 -7.93 -4.64 29.86
C ALA A 317 -8.98 -3.69 29.27
N GLU A 318 -9.06 -2.46 29.78
CA GLU A 318 -9.97 -1.44 29.25
C GLU A 318 -9.63 -1.06 27.82
N VAL A 319 -8.34 -0.84 27.51
CA VAL A 319 -7.93 -0.54 26.14
C VAL A 319 -8.24 -1.69 25.18
N ALA A 320 -8.04 -2.95 25.59
CA ALA A 320 -8.43 -4.09 24.76
C ALA A 320 -9.93 -4.11 24.46
N LYS A 321 -10.78 -3.78 25.46
CA LYS A 321 -12.23 -3.66 25.27
C LYS A 321 -12.62 -2.50 24.35
N GLU A 322 -11.93 -1.36 24.44
CA GLU A 322 -12.13 -0.22 23.55
C GLU A 322 -11.82 -0.59 22.10
N ILE A 323 -10.72 -1.33 21.85
CA ILE A 323 -10.39 -1.85 20.52
C ILE A 323 -11.50 -2.76 20.01
N PHE A 324 -11.97 -3.73 20.81
CA PHE A 324 -13.07 -4.62 20.40
C PHE A 324 -14.37 -3.86 20.15
N THR A 325 -14.65 -2.80 20.93
CA THR A 325 -15.82 -1.95 20.72
C THR A 325 -15.78 -1.29 19.34
N TYR A 326 -14.62 -0.74 18.96
CA TYR A 326 -14.40 -0.18 17.64
C TYR A 326 -14.57 -1.25 16.54
N VAL A 327 -13.86 -2.36 16.64
CA VAL A 327 -13.90 -3.41 15.60
C VAL A 327 -15.32 -3.94 15.39
N LEU A 328 -16.05 -4.23 16.46
CA LEU A 328 -17.41 -4.79 16.36
C LEU A 328 -18.46 -3.77 15.90
N ARG A 329 -18.19 -2.47 16.07
CA ARG A 329 -19.10 -1.40 15.63
C ARG A 329 -18.85 -1.01 14.18
N ASP A 330 -17.56 -0.86 13.77
CA ASP A 330 -17.19 -0.18 12.54
C ASP A 330 -16.56 -1.11 11.48
N MET A 331 -15.96 -2.23 11.89
CA MET A 331 -15.25 -3.14 10.98
C MET A 331 -16.00 -4.45 10.70
N VAL A 332 -17.26 -4.56 11.06
CA VAL A 332 -18.12 -5.74 10.79
C VAL A 332 -19.26 -5.31 9.87
N ASP A 333 -19.44 -6.02 8.76
CA ASP A 333 -20.56 -5.79 7.88
C ASP A 333 -21.85 -6.51 8.33
N GLU A 334 -22.97 -6.24 7.66
CA GLU A 334 -24.28 -6.78 8.00
C GLU A 334 -24.35 -8.32 7.92
N ASP A 335 -23.51 -8.93 7.07
CA ASP A 335 -23.42 -10.38 6.89
C ASP A 335 -22.43 -11.05 7.87
N GLY A 336 -21.78 -10.26 8.74
CA GLY A 336 -20.84 -10.72 9.77
C GLY A 336 -19.41 -10.91 9.29
N GLY A 337 -19.07 -10.46 8.09
CA GLY A 337 -17.71 -10.36 7.60
C GLY A 337 -16.97 -9.20 8.26
N PHE A 338 -15.62 -9.24 8.26
CA PHE A 338 -14.82 -8.13 8.75
C PHE A 338 -14.21 -7.37 7.57
N TYR A 339 -14.29 -6.05 7.60
CA TYR A 339 -13.52 -5.19 6.70
C TYR A 339 -12.04 -5.26 7.06
N SER A 340 -11.16 -5.27 6.06
CA SER A 340 -9.70 -5.38 6.26
C SER A 340 -9.09 -4.10 6.82
N ALA A 341 -9.66 -2.95 6.49
CA ALA A 341 -9.16 -1.65 6.89
C ALA A 341 -10.23 -0.55 6.79
N GLU A 342 -9.97 0.57 7.49
CA GLU A 342 -10.64 1.87 7.33
C GLU A 342 -9.65 2.85 6.68
N ASP A 343 -10.12 3.60 5.67
CA ASP A 343 -9.31 4.54 4.92
C ASP A 343 -8.97 5.79 5.76
N ALA A 344 -7.77 6.32 5.55
CA ALA A 344 -7.33 7.55 6.21
C ALA A 344 -8.06 8.81 5.72
N ASP A 345 -8.63 8.74 4.54
CA ASP A 345 -9.22 9.88 3.82
C ASP A 345 -10.77 9.84 3.82
N SER A 346 -11.39 8.92 4.56
CA SER A 346 -12.84 8.73 4.66
C SER A 346 -13.50 9.63 5.72
#